data_8698d52eb433e1061709cd1d3ff0db16
#
_entry.id   8698d52eb433e1061709cd1d3ff0db16
#
_cell.length_a   1.000
_cell.length_b   1.000
_cell.length_c   1.000
_cell.angle_alpha   90.00
_cell.angle_beta   90.00
_cell.angle_gamma   90.00
#
_symmetry.space_group_name_H-M   'P 1'
#
loop_
_entity.id
_entity.type
_entity.pdbx_description
1 polymer ?
#
loop_
_entity_poly.entity_id
_entity_poly.type
_entity_poly.pdbx_seq_one_letter_code
_entity_poly.pdbx_strand_id
1 'polypeptide(L)'
;NDLNRISAGQAQYSLLCNERGGVIDDVFVYLAADDRIIVVPNAANASIVIGTVERVLESSDVRVEDRSKSTAIIAVQGPASQQVIEAVGLPGDLDYLRFVELDTDNGHVLVARTGYTGERGYELLVDAAAAQYWWGQLRVHAEALGGRPCGLGGRDTLRTEMGYALHGHELSVSINPVEAGLS
;
A
#
# COMPACT_ATOMS: atom_id res chain seq x y z
N ASN A 1 -11.07 9.35 -8.04
CA ASN A 1 -11.54 9.26 -6.64
C ASN A 1 -11.45 10.64 -5.97
N ASP A 2 -12.32 10.87 -5.02
CA ASP A 2 -12.37 12.12 -4.26
C ASP A 2 -11.70 11.93 -2.89
N LEU A 3 -10.55 12.55 -2.68
CA LEU A 3 -9.80 12.47 -1.42
C LEU A 3 -10.48 13.23 -0.27
N ASN A 4 -11.44 14.12 -0.55
CA ASN A 4 -12.22 14.77 0.50
C ASN A 4 -13.19 13.82 1.23
N ARG A 5 -13.32 12.58 0.75
CA ARG A 5 -14.15 11.54 1.36
C ARG A 5 -13.43 10.76 2.47
N ILE A 6 -12.13 10.99 2.65
CA ILE A 6 -11.33 10.37 3.71
C ILE A 6 -10.84 11.42 4.70
N SER A 7 -10.50 10.98 5.89
CA SER A 7 -9.93 11.79 6.97
C SER A 7 -8.54 11.28 7.33
N ALA A 8 -7.79 12.06 8.10
CA ALA A 8 -6.48 11.64 8.60
C ALA A 8 -6.55 10.25 9.27
N GLY A 9 -5.57 9.40 9.00
CA GLY A 9 -5.52 7.99 9.40
C GLY A 9 -6.33 7.05 8.50
N GLN A 10 -6.79 7.52 7.34
CA GLN A 10 -7.46 6.69 6.33
C GLN A 10 -6.66 6.59 5.04
N ALA A 11 -6.74 5.41 4.42
CA ALA A 11 -6.22 5.16 3.09
C ALA A 11 -7.35 5.08 2.07
N GLN A 12 -7.03 5.37 0.81
CA GLN A 12 -7.95 5.22 -0.32
C GLN A 12 -7.21 4.62 -1.51
N TYR A 13 -7.79 3.58 -2.11
CA TYR A 13 -7.36 3.10 -3.42
C TYR A 13 -7.76 4.12 -4.48
N SER A 14 -6.82 4.53 -5.29
CA SER A 14 -6.99 5.60 -6.27
C SER A 14 -6.30 5.28 -7.59
N LEU A 15 -6.72 5.95 -8.64
CA LEU A 15 -6.19 5.76 -9.98
C LEU A 15 -5.59 7.07 -10.48
N LEU A 16 -4.36 7.03 -10.95
CA LEU A 16 -3.75 8.09 -11.74
C LEU A 16 -4.05 7.83 -13.21
N CYS A 17 -4.73 8.76 -13.86
CA CYS A 17 -5.10 8.62 -15.27
C CYS A 17 -4.44 9.70 -16.12
N ASN A 18 -4.19 9.37 -17.39
CA ASN A 18 -3.76 10.31 -18.39
C ASN A 18 -4.97 11.11 -18.95
N GLU A 19 -4.72 12.08 -19.80
CA GLU A 19 -5.75 12.95 -20.43
C GLU A 19 -6.80 12.19 -21.24
N ARG A 20 -6.50 10.96 -21.66
CA ARG A 20 -7.42 10.09 -22.42
C ARG A 20 -8.19 9.13 -21.50
N GLY A 21 -7.95 9.21 -20.19
CA GLY A 21 -8.56 8.35 -19.19
C GLY A 21 -7.85 7.00 -18.97
N GLY A 22 -6.79 6.69 -19.72
CA GLY A 22 -6.01 5.48 -19.51
C GLY A 22 -5.23 5.53 -18.18
N VAL A 23 -5.10 4.39 -17.50
CA VAL A 23 -4.52 4.30 -16.17
C VAL A 23 -2.98 4.33 -16.25
N ILE A 24 -2.38 5.39 -15.72
CA ILE A 24 -0.93 5.52 -15.55
C ILE A 24 -0.47 4.59 -14.46
N ASP A 25 -1.18 4.59 -13.33
CA ASP A 25 -0.95 3.67 -12.21
C ASP A 25 -2.17 3.61 -11.29
N ASP A 26 -2.30 2.51 -10.57
CA ASP A 26 -3.20 2.37 -9.43
C ASP A 26 -2.38 2.48 -8.14
N VAL A 27 -2.85 3.31 -7.23
CA VAL A 27 -2.08 3.71 -6.06
C VAL A 27 -2.91 3.64 -4.78
N PHE A 28 -2.26 3.37 -3.66
CA PHE A 28 -2.84 3.69 -2.37
C PHE A 28 -2.42 5.10 -1.94
N VAL A 29 -3.41 5.89 -1.53
CA VAL A 29 -3.22 7.23 -0.98
C VAL A 29 -3.57 7.19 0.49
N TYR A 30 -2.63 7.55 1.35
CA TYR A 30 -2.77 7.62 2.79
C TYR A 30 -2.82 9.08 3.22
N LEU A 31 -3.93 9.53 3.77
CA LEU A 31 -4.05 10.87 4.34
C LEU A 31 -3.50 10.83 5.78
N ALA A 32 -2.24 11.20 5.94
CA ALA A 32 -1.54 11.10 7.21
C ALA A 32 -1.80 12.31 8.13
N ALA A 33 -1.98 13.48 7.53
CA ALA A 33 -2.41 14.71 8.19
C ALA A 33 -3.06 15.63 7.17
N ASP A 34 -3.64 16.74 7.58
CA ASP A 34 -4.29 17.70 6.69
C ASP A 34 -3.34 18.27 5.62
N ASP A 35 -2.05 18.26 5.91
CA ASP A 35 -0.97 18.76 5.05
C ASP A 35 0.01 17.65 4.58
N ARG A 36 -0.27 16.38 4.89
CA ARG A 36 0.65 15.28 4.57
C ARG A 36 -0.05 14.06 3.99
N ILE A 37 0.30 13.77 2.76
CA ILE A 37 -0.20 12.61 2.00
C ILE A 37 0.98 11.69 1.67
N ILE A 38 0.77 10.38 1.84
CA ILE A 38 1.70 9.35 1.38
C ILE A 38 1.04 8.64 0.20
N VAL A 39 1.76 8.51 -0.91
CA VAL A 39 1.30 7.78 -2.10
C VAL A 39 2.16 6.55 -2.29
N VAL A 40 1.54 5.39 -2.40
CA VAL A 40 2.20 4.11 -2.66
C VAL A 40 1.83 3.61 -4.05
N PRO A 41 2.69 3.84 -5.04
CA PRO A 41 2.51 3.34 -6.40
C PRO A 41 2.97 1.89 -6.55
N ASN A 42 2.67 1.28 -7.68
CA ASN A 42 3.35 0.06 -8.09
C ASN A 42 4.86 0.34 -8.29
N ALA A 43 5.70 -0.57 -7.80
CA ALA A 43 7.16 -0.37 -7.80
C ALA A 43 7.72 -0.07 -9.19
N ALA A 44 7.20 -0.73 -10.23
CA ALA A 44 7.62 -0.51 -11.62
C ALA A 44 7.25 0.88 -12.17
N ASN A 45 6.23 1.52 -11.59
CA ASN A 45 5.70 2.80 -12.04
C ASN A 45 6.11 3.98 -11.16
N ALA A 46 6.84 3.75 -10.07
CA ALA A 46 7.17 4.78 -9.07
C ALA A 46 7.75 6.06 -9.71
N SER A 47 8.72 5.93 -10.61
CA SER A 47 9.33 7.09 -11.28
C SER A 47 8.36 7.85 -12.21
N ILE A 48 7.42 7.14 -12.84
CA ILE A 48 6.40 7.75 -13.72
C ILE A 48 5.38 8.50 -12.85
N VAL A 49 4.97 7.91 -11.74
CA VAL A 49 4.04 8.53 -10.79
C VAL A 49 4.66 9.79 -10.18
N ILE A 50 5.91 9.72 -9.70
CA ILE A 50 6.63 10.89 -9.16
C ILE A 50 6.67 12.02 -10.19
N GLY A 51 7.17 11.76 -11.41
CA GLY A 51 7.25 12.78 -12.44
C GLY A 51 5.89 13.33 -12.88
N THR A 52 4.82 12.54 -12.76
CA THR A 52 3.45 13.01 -13.04
C THR A 52 2.96 13.94 -11.95
N VAL A 53 3.17 13.58 -10.68
CA VAL A 53 2.78 14.39 -9.51
C VAL A 53 3.57 15.69 -9.48
N GLU A 54 4.89 15.66 -9.65
CA GLU A 54 5.75 16.85 -9.70
C GLU A 54 5.30 17.84 -10.78
N ARG A 55 4.99 17.35 -11.98
CA ARG A 55 4.50 18.21 -13.07
C ARG A 55 3.19 18.90 -12.74
N VAL A 56 2.25 18.18 -12.12
CA VAL A 56 0.94 18.75 -11.72
C VAL A 56 1.10 19.79 -10.61
N LEU A 57 2.07 19.59 -9.73
CA LEU A 57 2.31 20.44 -8.56
C LEU A 57 3.34 21.55 -8.80
N GLU A 58 3.90 21.69 -10.02
CA GLU A 58 4.98 22.62 -10.35
C GLU A 58 4.69 24.08 -9.94
N SER A 59 3.42 24.49 -9.97
CA SER A 59 2.99 25.86 -9.58
C SER A 59 2.40 25.94 -8.16
N SER A 60 2.49 24.89 -7.38
CA SER A 60 1.95 24.81 -6.01
C SER A 60 3.06 24.90 -4.97
N ASP A 61 2.70 25.25 -3.73
CA ASP A 61 3.61 25.23 -2.57
C ASP A 61 3.61 23.84 -1.89
N VAL A 62 3.70 22.78 -2.69
CA VAL A 62 3.72 21.39 -2.22
C VAL A 62 5.08 20.78 -2.51
N ARG A 63 5.69 20.21 -1.48
CA ARG A 63 6.95 19.46 -1.60
C ARG A 63 6.64 17.99 -1.87
N VAL A 64 7.25 17.45 -2.93
CA VAL A 64 7.27 16.00 -3.23
C VAL A 64 8.58 15.41 -2.75
N GLU A 65 8.53 14.26 -2.08
CA GLU A 65 9.69 13.54 -1.59
C GLU A 65 9.62 12.07 -2.04
N ASP A 66 10.62 11.61 -2.80
CA ASP A 66 10.76 10.19 -3.14
C ASP A 66 11.41 9.41 -1.99
N ARG A 67 10.63 8.54 -1.35
CA ARG A 67 11.09 7.65 -0.29
C ARG A 67 11.21 6.19 -0.73
N SER A 68 11.12 5.89 -2.01
CA SER A 68 11.11 4.52 -2.55
C SER A 68 12.34 3.70 -2.15
N LYS A 69 13.49 4.33 -2.00
CA LYS A 69 14.74 3.65 -1.61
C LYS A 69 14.93 3.53 -0.09
N SER A 70 14.25 4.35 0.68
CA SER A 70 14.36 4.39 2.15
C SER A 70 13.23 3.66 2.86
N THR A 71 12.21 3.20 2.13
CA THR A 71 11.03 2.52 2.69
C THR A 71 10.91 1.10 2.13
N ALA A 72 10.59 0.15 2.99
CA ALA A 72 10.19 -1.20 2.60
C ALA A 72 8.73 -1.45 3.00
N ILE A 73 8.03 -2.28 2.23
CA ILE A 73 6.66 -2.68 2.52
C ILE A 73 6.63 -4.18 2.76
N ILE A 74 6.07 -4.58 3.90
CA ILE A 74 5.89 -5.99 4.29
C ILE A 74 4.39 -6.24 4.43
N ALA A 75 3.87 -7.20 3.66
CA ALA A 75 2.47 -7.60 3.72
C ALA A 75 2.28 -8.84 4.60
N VAL A 76 1.33 -8.77 5.53
CA VAL A 76 0.90 -9.88 6.41
C VAL A 76 -0.57 -10.12 6.16
N GLN A 77 -0.91 -11.20 5.46
CA GLN A 77 -2.25 -11.43 4.94
C GLN A 77 -2.82 -12.77 5.42
N GLY A 78 -4.12 -12.83 5.62
CA GLY A 78 -4.85 -14.04 6.02
C GLY A 78 -5.57 -13.89 7.35
N PRO A 79 -6.43 -14.85 7.73
CA PRO A 79 -7.32 -14.75 8.89
C PRO A 79 -6.57 -14.58 10.23
N ALA A 80 -5.34 -15.09 10.35
CA ALA A 80 -4.50 -14.93 11.54
C ALA A 80 -3.63 -13.67 11.53
N SER A 81 -3.70 -12.82 10.50
CA SER A 81 -2.82 -11.66 10.33
C SER A 81 -2.87 -10.68 11.51
N GLN A 82 -4.05 -10.45 12.10
CA GLN A 82 -4.18 -9.61 13.29
C GLN A 82 -3.35 -10.13 14.45
N GLN A 83 -3.43 -11.43 14.73
CA GLN A 83 -2.68 -12.06 15.81
C GLN A 83 -1.16 -11.94 15.61
N VAL A 84 -0.70 -12.03 14.35
CA VAL A 84 0.71 -11.83 14.00
C VAL A 84 1.14 -10.40 14.28
N ILE A 85 0.33 -9.40 13.88
CA ILE A 85 0.62 -7.97 14.10
C ILE A 85 0.68 -7.66 15.60
N GLU A 86 -0.29 -8.13 16.38
CA GLU A 86 -0.34 -7.93 17.82
C GLU A 86 0.81 -8.63 18.56
N ALA A 87 1.21 -9.81 18.09
CA ALA A 87 2.33 -10.56 18.68
C ALA A 87 3.69 -9.86 18.54
N VAL A 88 3.87 -8.99 17.54
CA VAL A 88 5.07 -8.17 17.39
C VAL A 88 4.94 -6.79 18.06
N GLY A 89 3.88 -6.58 18.86
CA GLY A 89 3.65 -5.35 19.62
C GLY A 89 3.07 -4.19 18.81
N LEU A 90 2.53 -4.47 17.61
CA LEU A 90 1.91 -3.46 16.76
C LEU A 90 0.37 -3.50 16.88
N PRO A 91 -0.34 -2.38 16.65
CA PRO A 91 -1.79 -2.33 16.74
C PRO A 91 -2.46 -3.12 15.62
N GLY A 92 -3.20 -4.18 15.96
CA GLY A 92 -3.95 -5.02 15.04
C GLY A 92 -5.45 -4.73 14.98
N ASP A 93 -5.99 -3.97 15.94
CA ASP A 93 -7.41 -3.60 15.97
C ASP A 93 -7.64 -2.31 15.15
N LEU A 94 -7.52 -2.44 13.84
CA LEU A 94 -7.77 -1.36 12.88
C LEU A 94 -8.98 -1.71 12.00
N ASP A 95 -9.79 -0.72 11.67
CA ASP A 95 -10.80 -0.84 10.64
C ASP A 95 -10.19 -0.93 9.23
N TYR A 96 -10.93 -1.49 8.29
CA TYR A 96 -10.49 -1.57 6.89
C TYR A 96 -10.15 -0.18 6.33
N LEU A 97 -9.03 -0.08 5.62
CA LEU A 97 -8.45 1.15 5.10
C LEU A 97 -8.04 2.18 6.18
N ARG A 98 -7.95 1.76 7.45
CA ARG A 98 -7.32 2.58 8.48
C ARG A 98 -5.84 2.26 8.61
N PHE A 99 -5.09 3.24 9.04
CA PHE A 99 -3.69 3.09 9.38
C PHE A 99 -3.31 3.94 10.59
N VAL A 100 -2.21 3.58 11.19
CA VAL A 100 -1.56 4.35 12.26
C VAL A 100 -0.06 4.41 12.00
N GLU A 101 0.54 5.49 12.42
CA GLU A 101 2.00 5.66 12.43
C GLU A 101 2.49 5.66 13.88
N LEU A 102 3.60 5.00 14.12
CA LEU A 102 4.22 4.93 15.43
C LEU A 102 5.75 4.86 15.32
N ASP A 103 6.41 5.45 16.29
CA ASP A 103 7.83 5.29 16.49
C ASP A 103 8.10 4.12 17.44
N THR A 104 9.02 3.26 17.07
CA THR A 104 9.43 2.09 17.85
C THR A 104 10.94 2.13 18.06
N ASP A 105 11.46 1.28 18.94
CA ASP A 105 12.90 1.10 19.13
C ASP A 105 13.62 0.65 17.83
N ASN A 106 12.86 0.15 16.86
CA ASN A 106 13.37 -0.33 15.57
C ASN A 106 12.95 0.58 14.39
N GLY A 107 12.75 1.86 14.66
CA GLY A 107 12.42 2.88 13.66
C GLY A 107 10.93 3.15 13.52
N HIS A 108 10.62 3.99 12.55
CA HIS A 108 9.24 4.38 12.24
C HIS A 108 8.49 3.28 11.51
N VAL A 109 7.24 3.05 11.89
CA VAL A 109 6.36 2.05 11.28
C VAL A 109 5.00 2.67 11.01
N LEU A 110 4.52 2.55 9.77
CA LEU A 110 3.11 2.75 9.44
C LEU A 110 2.47 1.37 9.30
N VAL A 111 1.46 1.11 10.10
CA VAL A 111 0.66 -0.12 10.04
C VAL A 111 -0.67 0.21 9.40
N ALA A 112 -0.95 -0.36 8.24
CA ALA A 112 -2.19 -0.17 7.50
C ALA A 112 -2.99 -1.46 7.40
N ARG A 113 -4.31 -1.38 7.60
CA ARG A 113 -5.20 -2.49 7.30
C ARG A 113 -5.60 -2.47 5.83
N THR A 114 -4.64 -2.78 5.00
CA THR A 114 -4.73 -2.87 3.55
C THR A 114 -4.18 -4.22 3.07
N GLY A 115 -4.36 -4.54 1.80
CA GLY A 115 -3.87 -5.77 1.20
C GLY A 115 -4.43 -6.01 -0.19
N TYR A 116 -3.95 -7.10 -0.82
CA TYR A 116 -4.25 -7.45 -2.21
C TYR A 116 -4.62 -8.94 -2.35
N THR A 117 -5.24 -9.51 -1.31
CA THR A 117 -5.54 -10.96 -1.26
C THR A 117 -7.01 -11.26 -1.02
N GLY A 118 -7.84 -10.23 -0.76
CA GLY A 118 -9.24 -10.39 -0.36
C GLY A 118 -9.45 -10.86 1.07
N GLU A 119 -8.39 -11.29 1.74
CA GLU A 119 -8.43 -11.68 3.16
C GLU A 119 -8.14 -10.48 4.08
N ARG A 120 -8.44 -10.65 5.37
CA ARG A 120 -7.95 -9.72 6.38
C ARG A 120 -6.43 -9.66 6.31
N GLY A 121 -5.89 -8.46 6.27
CA GLY A 121 -4.45 -8.30 6.17
C GLY A 121 -3.98 -6.92 6.56
N TYR A 122 -2.67 -6.81 6.68
CA TYR A 122 -1.95 -5.59 7.00
C TYR A 122 -0.77 -5.40 6.09
N GLU A 123 -0.44 -4.16 5.84
CA GLU A 123 0.80 -3.76 5.17
C GLU A 123 1.56 -2.83 6.11
N LEU A 124 2.83 -3.15 6.33
CA LEU A 124 3.74 -2.35 7.15
C LEU A 124 4.68 -1.58 6.22
N LEU A 125 4.63 -0.26 6.30
CA LEU A 125 5.64 0.60 5.69
C LEU A 125 6.68 0.90 6.77
N VAL A 126 7.90 0.45 6.56
CA VAL A 126 9.00 0.54 7.54
C VAL A 126 10.24 1.14 6.89
N ASP A 127 11.13 1.68 7.70
CA ASP A 127 12.44 2.07 7.20
C ASP A 127 13.16 0.87 6.57
N ALA A 128 13.75 1.05 5.40
CA ALA A 128 14.43 -0.03 4.67
C ALA A 128 15.52 -0.70 5.52
N ALA A 129 16.21 0.05 6.37
CA ALA A 129 17.21 -0.46 7.30
C ALA A 129 16.62 -1.41 8.37
N ALA A 130 15.35 -1.23 8.74
CA ALA A 130 14.65 -2.05 9.72
C ALA A 130 13.87 -3.23 9.09
N ALA A 131 13.80 -3.30 7.76
CA ALA A 131 12.99 -4.30 7.06
C ALA A 131 13.34 -5.74 7.42
N GLN A 132 14.62 -6.05 7.57
CA GLN A 132 15.07 -7.41 7.95
C GLN A 132 14.61 -7.80 9.36
N TYR A 133 14.64 -6.85 10.30
CA TYR A 133 14.15 -7.07 11.65
C TYR A 133 12.64 -7.36 11.63
N TRP A 134 11.84 -6.49 11.02
CA TRP A 134 10.38 -6.66 10.97
C TRP A 134 9.98 -7.94 10.23
N TRP A 135 10.62 -8.25 9.11
CA TRP A 135 10.39 -9.50 8.39
C TRP A 135 10.65 -10.71 9.28
N GLY A 136 11.77 -10.70 10.02
CA GLY A 136 12.14 -11.82 10.93
C GLY A 136 11.10 -12.02 12.02
N GLN A 137 10.66 -10.94 12.70
CA GLN A 137 9.67 -11.00 13.75
C GLN A 137 8.31 -11.50 13.23
N LEU A 138 7.82 -10.89 12.17
CA LEU A 138 6.53 -11.26 11.55
C LEU A 138 6.53 -12.71 11.07
N ARG A 139 7.63 -13.17 10.46
CA ARG A 139 7.76 -14.55 9.98
C ARG A 139 7.65 -15.57 11.12
N VAL A 140 8.36 -15.36 12.21
CA VAL A 140 8.34 -16.27 13.36
C VAL A 140 6.92 -16.45 13.90
N HIS A 141 6.18 -15.35 14.08
CA HIS A 141 4.82 -15.40 14.59
C HIS A 141 3.83 -15.95 13.55
N ALA A 142 4.00 -15.64 12.27
CA ALA A 142 3.18 -16.19 11.22
C ALA A 142 3.35 -17.72 11.10
N GLU A 143 4.60 -18.21 11.10
CA GLU A 143 4.90 -19.65 11.04
C GLU A 143 4.33 -20.42 12.25
N ALA A 144 4.37 -19.82 13.45
CA ALA A 144 3.76 -20.40 14.66
C ALA A 144 2.23 -20.57 14.55
N LEU A 145 1.57 -19.78 13.70
CA LEU A 145 0.13 -19.83 13.43
C LEU A 145 -0.19 -20.59 12.12
N GLY A 146 0.77 -21.34 11.56
CA GLY A 146 0.61 -22.10 10.33
C GLY A 146 0.76 -21.31 9.03
N GLY A 147 1.12 -20.04 9.13
CA GLY A 147 1.45 -19.19 7.99
C GLY A 147 2.81 -19.53 7.39
N ARG A 148 3.13 -18.87 6.29
CA ARG A 148 4.41 -19.06 5.60
C ARG A 148 4.77 -17.87 4.73
N PRO A 149 6.06 -17.64 4.42
CA PRO A 149 6.45 -16.71 3.37
C PRO A 149 5.85 -17.12 2.02
N CYS A 150 5.33 -16.15 1.27
CA CYS A 150 4.74 -16.34 -0.04
C CYS A 150 5.52 -15.56 -1.10
N GLY A 151 5.69 -16.16 -2.27
CA GLY A 151 6.29 -15.48 -3.42
C GLY A 151 5.24 -14.74 -4.26
N LEU A 152 5.71 -14.06 -5.31
CA LEU A 152 4.86 -13.31 -6.24
C LEU A 152 3.77 -14.17 -6.90
N GLY A 153 4.04 -15.46 -7.16
CA GLY A 153 3.02 -16.36 -7.72
C GLY A 153 1.83 -16.55 -6.79
N GLY A 154 2.06 -16.67 -5.46
CA GLY A 154 0.97 -16.73 -4.48
C GLY A 154 0.17 -15.43 -4.43
N ARG A 155 0.85 -14.27 -4.46
CA ARG A 155 0.19 -12.96 -4.53
C ARG A 155 -0.67 -12.82 -5.78
N ASP A 156 -0.16 -13.25 -6.95
CA ASP A 156 -0.89 -13.17 -8.22
C ASP A 156 -2.12 -14.09 -8.25
N THR A 157 -2.00 -15.31 -7.74
CA THR A 157 -3.13 -16.23 -7.61
C THR A 157 -4.25 -15.63 -6.74
N LEU A 158 -3.90 -15.15 -5.55
CA LEU A 158 -4.89 -14.62 -4.59
C LEU A 158 -5.60 -13.37 -5.12
N ARG A 159 -4.86 -12.42 -5.71
CA ARG A 159 -5.49 -11.22 -6.30
C ARG A 159 -6.42 -11.58 -7.47
N THR A 160 -6.03 -12.58 -8.28
CA THR A 160 -6.82 -13.02 -9.43
C THR A 160 -8.12 -13.68 -8.99
N GLU A 161 -8.10 -14.53 -7.95
CA GLU A 161 -9.29 -15.13 -7.36
C GLU A 161 -10.29 -14.08 -6.88
N MET A 162 -9.79 -12.92 -6.40
CA MET A 162 -10.62 -11.81 -5.97
C MET A 162 -11.05 -10.86 -7.11
N GLY A 163 -10.53 -11.06 -8.32
CA GLY A 163 -10.78 -10.17 -9.45
C GLY A 163 -10.08 -8.81 -9.31
N TYR A 164 -9.03 -8.70 -8.50
CA TYR A 164 -8.27 -7.46 -8.37
C TYR A 164 -7.38 -7.23 -9.59
N ALA A 165 -7.49 -6.05 -10.16
CA ALA A 165 -6.73 -5.65 -11.32
C ALA A 165 -5.24 -5.47 -10.98
N LEU A 166 -4.36 -5.72 -11.96
CA LEU A 166 -2.92 -5.48 -11.88
C LEU A 166 -2.50 -4.57 -13.03
N HIS A 167 -1.76 -3.52 -12.72
CA HIS A 167 -1.17 -2.66 -13.75
C HIS A 167 -0.19 -3.47 -14.63
N GLY A 168 -0.31 -3.30 -15.94
CA GLY A 168 0.41 -4.11 -16.93
C GLY A 168 -0.36 -5.34 -17.42
N HIS A 169 -1.50 -5.67 -16.80
CA HIS A 169 -2.44 -6.72 -17.21
C HIS A 169 -3.81 -6.12 -17.50
N GLU A 170 -4.67 -5.95 -16.49
CA GLU A 170 -6.00 -5.38 -16.65
C GLU A 170 -6.01 -3.85 -16.69
N LEU A 171 -4.96 -3.20 -16.19
CA LEU A 171 -4.78 -1.75 -16.18
C LEU A 171 -3.60 -1.35 -17.06
N SER A 172 -3.75 -0.28 -17.83
CA SER A 172 -2.66 0.30 -18.62
C SER A 172 -3.00 1.72 -19.07
N VAL A 173 -2.03 2.40 -19.65
CA VAL A 173 -2.22 3.76 -20.23
C VAL A 173 -3.20 3.82 -21.40
N SER A 174 -3.63 2.67 -21.93
CA SER A 174 -4.62 2.54 -23.01
C SER A 174 -5.96 1.96 -22.55
N ILE A 175 -6.07 1.57 -21.30
CA ILE A 175 -7.30 1.01 -20.70
C ILE A 175 -7.77 1.99 -19.63
N ASN A 176 -9.02 2.43 -19.72
CA ASN A 176 -9.60 3.30 -18.70
C ASN A 176 -10.21 2.49 -17.54
N PRO A 177 -10.48 3.11 -16.37
CA PRO A 177 -11.00 2.40 -15.20
C PRO A 177 -12.33 1.67 -15.44
N VAL A 178 -13.20 2.22 -16.27
CA VAL A 178 -14.52 1.61 -16.56
C VAL A 178 -14.34 0.34 -17.40
N GLU A 179 -13.45 0.37 -18.40
CA GLU A 179 -13.11 -0.81 -19.21
C GLU A 179 -12.47 -1.91 -18.35
N ALA A 180 -11.73 -1.54 -17.31
CA ALA A 180 -11.15 -2.46 -16.34
C ALA A 180 -12.13 -2.96 -15.26
N GLY A 181 -13.39 -2.55 -15.31
CA GLY A 181 -14.41 -2.91 -14.31
C GLY A 181 -14.28 -2.18 -12.97
N LEU A 182 -13.52 -1.10 -12.93
CA LEU A 182 -13.33 -0.24 -11.76
C LEU A 182 -14.24 1.00 -11.89
N SER A 183 -15.49 0.91 -11.44
CA SER A 183 -16.50 1.99 -11.52
C SER A 183 -16.94 2.45 -10.12
#